data_f869c21f12ee94430de7a2a73c5ffec2
#
_entry.id   f869c21f12ee94430de7a2a73c5ffec2
#
_cell.length_a   1.000
_cell.length_b   1.000
_cell.length_c   1.000
_cell.angle_alpha   90.00
_cell.angle_beta   90.00
_cell.angle_gamma   90.00
#
_symmetry.space_group_name_H-M   'P 1'
#
loop_
_entity.id
_entity.type
_entity.pdbx_description
1 polymer ?
#
loop_
_entity_poly.entity_id
_entity_poly.type
_entity_poly.pdbx_seq_one_letter_code
_entity_poly.pdbx_strand_id
1 'polypeptide(L)'
;MRLPRGFLASGVRAGIRKKRPDLGLIVAPDGAAAAAVFTRNRFQAAPVVLSKASLKKTGGKLKAVVVNAGCANAVTGREGMDAAKRVRATAAELLRCSGDEIFLASTGVIGVVLPDKKVRDFLPDAVTRLSNGGVDAFSHAILTTDVGPKLAQASFTLGGKRGRIVGVAKGAGMIHPNMATMLAFVMTDANVDAAALQRALKEAVDGSFNSISVDGDTSTNDTVLLMASGKLGNVWPPASAGGDRGADRLKPAATLADFQRALNAVCRDLAWMIVRDGEGATRVMELEVRGARTDRDARLAAHAVATSPLVKTALHGGDPNWGRMLAALGRSGARFNVKRVSLAAGAITLVSNGEPANYREKDAARVFGRERVPITLDLGGGKARAFVLSCDMGHDYISLNTDYRS
;
A
#
# COMPACT_ATOMS: atom_id res chain seq x y z
N MET A 1 18.54 -4.74 -5.36
CA MET A 1 18.10 -5.32 -4.05
C MET A 1 17.99 -6.84 -4.18
N ARG A 2 18.14 -7.63 -3.08
CA ARG A 2 17.92 -9.10 -3.10
C ARG A 2 16.69 -9.44 -2.26
N LEU A 3 15.91 -10.42 -2.70
CA LEU A 3 14.76 -10.95 -1.95
C LEU A 3 15.18 -11.70 -0.68
N PRO A 4 14.28 -11.84 0.32
CA PRO A 4 14.48 -12.75 1.43
C PRO A 4 14.66 -14.18 0.95
N ARG A 5 15.28 -15.03 1.79
CA ARG A 5 15.48 -16.44 1.48
C ARG A 5 14.16 -17.13 1.13
N GLY A 6 14.17 -18.00 0.13
CA GLY A 6 13.01 -18.76 -0.33
C GLY A 6 12.14 -18.03 -1.35
N PHE A 7 12.56 -16.87 -1.87
CA PHE A 7 11.87 -16.16 -2.94
C PHE A 7 12.75 -15.91 -4.15
N LEU A 8 12.13 -15.97 -5.31
CA LEU A 8 12.65 -15.57 -6.62
C LEU A 8 11.65 -14.63 -7.27
N ALA A 9 12.12 -13.74 -8.13
CA ALA A 9 11.26 -12.87 -8.92
C ALA A 9 11.82 -12.66 -10.32
N SER A 10 10.95 -12.20 -11.21
CA SER A 10 11.29 -11.77 -12.56
C SER A 10 10.30 -10.72 -13.06
N GLY A 11 10.68 -10.02 -14.11
CA GLY A 11 9.82 -9.10 -14.84
C GLY A 11 10.16 -9.15 -16.32
N VAL A 12 9.15 -9.30 -17.18
CA VAL A 12 9.30 -9.41 -18.63
C VAL A 12 8.30 -8.53 -19.35
N ARG A 13 8.49 -8.37 -20.65
CA ARG A 13 7.57 -7.66 -21.53
C ARG A 13 6.71 -8.66 -22.27
N ALA A 14 5.42 -8.78 -21.92
CA ALA A 14 4.44 -9.60 -22.59
C ALA A 14 3.70 -8.87 -23.75
N GLY A 15 3.90 -7.54 -23.86
CA GLY A 15 3.29 -6.74 -24.93
C GLY A 15 1.85 -6.33 -24.66
N ILE A 16 1.42 -6.28 -23.41
CA ILE A 16 0.19 -5.61 -22.99
C ILE A 16 0.41 -4.10 -23.15
N ARG A 17 1.59 -3.62 -22.77
CA ARG A 17 2.07 -2.24 -22.95
C ARG A 17 3.05 -2.13 -24.11
N LYS A 18 3.08 -0.95 -24.77
CA LYS A 18 3.92 -0.78 -25.96
C LYS A 18 5.44 -0.77 -25.70
N LYS A 19 5.91 -0.19 -24.58
CA LYS A 19 7.34 0.14 -24.40
C LYS A 19 7.99 -0.40 -23.11
N ARG A 20 7.22 -0.74 -22.06
CA ARG A 20 7.76 -1.11 -20.75
C ARG A 20 7.47 -2.59 -20.43
N PRO A 21 8.24 -3.25 -19.53
CA PRO A 21 7.83 -4.52 -18.94
C PRO A 21 6.42 -4.42 -18.36
N ASP A 22 5.65 -5.51 -18.43
CA ASP A 22 4.24 -5.52 -18.08
C ASP A 22 3.74 -6.86 -17.51
N LEU A 23 4.65 -7.80 -17.27
CA LEU A 23 4.39 -9.08 -16.62
C LEU A 23 5.45 -9.34 -15.56
N GLY A 24 5.03 -9.36 -14.29
CA GLY A 24 5.84 -9.67 -13.12
C GLY A 24 5.50 -11.03 -12.52
N LEU A 25 6.50 -11.74 -12.04
CA LEU A 25 6.35 -13.03 -11.36
C LEU A 25 7.16 -13.04 -10.07
N ILE A 26 6.54 -13.45 -8.95
CA ILE A 26 7.20 -13.80 -7.69
C ILE A 26 6.91 -15.27 -7.42
N VAL A 27 7.92 -16.05 -7.05
CA VAL A 27 7.79 -17.47 -6.74
C VAL A 27 8.44 -17.78 -5.39
N ALA A 28 7.75 -18.56 -4.57
CA ALA A 28 8.29 -19.27 -3.43
C ALA A 28 8.33 -20.76 -3.81
N PRO A 29 9.46 -21.32 -4.26
CA PRO A 29 9.55 -22.68 -4.81
C PRO A 29 9.00 -23.76 -3.86
N ASP A 30 9.22 -23.60 -2.55
CA ASP A 30 8.75 -24.51 -1.51
C ASP A 30 7.38 -24.09 -0.92
N GLY A 31 6.73 -23.08 -1.51
CA GLY A 31 5.53 -22.45 -0.97
C GLY A 31 5.83 -21.44 0.14
N ALA A 32 4.84 -20.63 0.46
CA ALA A 32 4.90 -19.62 1.53
C ALA A 32 3.56 -19.51 2.24
N ALA A 33 3.58 -19.22 3.55
CA ALA A 33 2.41 -18.72 4.24
C ALA A 33 2.10 -17.29 3.72
N ALA A 34 0.83 -16.97 3.56
CA ALA A 34 0.41 -15.71 2.95
C ALA A 34 -0.81 -15.11 3.64
N ALA A 35 -0.84 -13.80 3.67
CA ALA A 35 -1.97 -12.98 4.10
C ALA A 35 -2.14 -11.81 3.13
N ALA A 36 -3.39 -11.38 2.91
CA ALA A 36 -3.63 -10.24 2.04
C ALA A 36 -4.77 -9.35 2.56
N VAL A 37 -4.70 -8.08 2.15
CA VAL A 37 -5.78 -7.10 2.28
C VAL A 37 -6.13 -6.63 0.88
N PHE A 38 -7.43 -6.43 0.61
CA PHE A 38 -7.95 -6.13 -0.72
C PHE A 38 -8.87 -4.93 -0.70
N THR A 39 -9.04 -4.31 -1.85
CA THR A 39 -9.99 -3.23 -2.07
C THR A 39 -11.39 -3.53 -1.53
N ARG A 40 -12.04 -2.50 -1.00
CA ARG A 40 -13.46 -2.51 -0.62
C ARG A 40 -14.37 -1.97 -1.72
N ASN A 41 -13.82 -1.59 -2.87
CA ASN A 41 -14.62 -1.21 -4.02
C ASN A 41 -15.58 -2.36 -4.38
N ARG A 42 -16.82 -2.03 -4.70
CA ARG A 42 -17.83 -3.03 -5.06
C ARG A 42 -17.60 -3.64 -6.44
N PHE A 43 -16.92 -2.93 -7.34
CA PHE A 43 -16.51 -3.40 -8.66
C PHE A 43 -15.14 -4.10 -8.61
N GLN A 44 -15.03 -5.15 -7.80
CA GLN A 44 -13.76 -5.89 -7.68
C GLN A 44 -13.37 -6.56 -8.99
N ALA A 45 -12.11 -6.37 -9.39
CA ALA A 45 -11.55 -6.99 -10.59
C ALA A 45 -11.48 -8.53 -10.47
N ALA A 46 -11.54 -9.23 -11.61
CA ALA A 46 -11.47 -10.68 -11.66
C ALA A 46 -10.26 -11.28 -10.92
N PRO A 47 -9.02 -10.73 -11.02
CA PRO A 47 -7.88 -11.21 -10.24
C PRO A 47 -8.08 -11.08 -8.73
N VAL A 48 -8.72 -10.00 -8.25
CA VAL A 48 -9.02 -9.82 -6.82
C VAL A 48 -9.98 -10.90 -6.33
N VAL A 49 -11.05 -11.17 -7.06
CA VAL A 49 -12.04 -12.20 -6.70
C VAL A 49 -11.40 -13.59 -6.65
N LEU A 50 -10.60 -13.94 -7.67
CA LEU A 50 -9.91 -15.24 -7.72
C LEU A 50 -8.88 -15.38 -6.60
N SER A 51 -8.08 -14.35 -6.33
CA SER A 51 -7.03 -14.39 -5.30
C SER A 51 -7.59 -14.47 -3.88
N LYS A 52 -8.73 -13.82 -3.61
CA LYS A 52 -9.47 -14.01 -2.36
C LYS A 52 -9.92 -15.46 -2.18
N ALA A 53 -10.48 -16.05 -3.22
CA ALA A 53 -10.93 -17.44 -3.20
C ALA A 53 -9.76 -18.41 -3.01
N SER A 54 -8.63 -18.18 -3.68
CA SER A 54 -7.38 -18.94 -3.56
C SER A 54 -6.86 -18.94 -2.13
N LEU A 55 -6.70 -17.78 -1.51
CA LEU A 55 -6.24 -17.67 -0.11
C LEU A 55 -7.17 -18.40 0.87
N LYS A 56 -8.49 -18.27 0.67
CA LYS A 56 -9.46 -18.99 1.51
C LYS A 56 -9.34 -20.51 1.33
N LYS A 57 -9.22 -20.99 0.11
CA LYS A 57 -9.18 -22.44 -0.20
C LYS A 57 -7.87 -23.08 0.25
N THR A 58 -6.74 -22.39 0.16
CA THR A 58 -5.44 -22.91 0.56
C THR A 58 -5.11 -22.70 2.05
N GLY A 59 -5.98 -22.00 2.79
CA GLY A 59 -5.69 -21.62 4.18
C GLY A 59 -4.51 -20.66 4.28
N GLY A 60 -4.31 -19.80 3.27
CA GLY A 60 -3.21 -18.86 3.22
C GLY A 60 -1.87 -19.48 2.81
N LYS A 61 -1.86 -20.50 1.94
CA LYS A 61 -0.65 -21.04 1.33
C LYS A 61 -0.59 -20.64 -0.14
N LEU A 62 0.52 -20.09 -0.57
CA LEU A 62 0.75 -19.68 -1.96
C LEU A 62 2.13 -20.15 -2.43
N LYS A 63 2.23 -20.41 -3.73
CA LYS A 63 3.49 -20.72 -4.41
C LYS A 63 3.97 -19.58 -5.30
N ALA A 64 3.04 -18.87 -5.96
CA ALA A 64 3.44 -17.79 -6.85
C ALA A 64 2.43 -16.65 -6.92
N VAL A 65 2.93 -15.51 -7.37
CA VAL A 65 2.17 -14.30 -7.68
C VAL A 65 2.46 -13.91 -9.12
N VAL A 66 1.42 -13.81 -9.94
CA VAL A 66 1.48 -13.30 -11.31
C VAL A 66 0.84 -11.93 -11.35
N VAL A 67 1.56 -10.94 -11.84
CA VAL A 67 1.09 -9.54 -11.91
C VAL A 67 1.19 -9.05 -13.34
N ASN A 68 0.11 -8.49 -13.87
CA ASN A 68 0.18 -7.77 -15.13
C ASN A 68 -0.10 -6.29 -14.96
N ALA A 69 0.58 -5.46 -15.76
CA ALA A 69 0.36 -4.03 -15.88
C ALA A 69 -0.19 -3.66 -17.26
N GLY A 70 -1.00 -2.57 -17.32
CA GLY A 70 -1.61 -2.07 -18.54
C GLY A 70 -3.09 -2.47 -18.74
N CYS A 71 -3.57 -3.47 -18.01
CA CYS A 71 -4.97 -3.90 -18.04
C CYS A 71 -5.41 -4.31 -16.62
N ALA A 72 -6.41 -3.65 -16.07
CA ALA A 72 -6.96 -3.94 -14.74
C ALA A 72 -7.79 -5.23 -14.71
N ASN A 73 -8.35 -5.62 -15.84
CA ASN A 73 -9.30 -6.73 -15.96
C ASN A 73 -10.46 -6.60 -14.97
N ALA A 74 -10.96 -5.38 -14.82
CA ALA A 74 -12.07 -5.01 -13.94
C ALA A 74 -13.28 -4.61 -14.79
N VAL A 75 -14.48 -4.87 -14.28
CA VAL A 75 -15.75 -4.61 -14.97
C VAL A 75 -15.83 -5.34 -16.33
N THR A 76 -15.28 -6.54 -16.40
CA THR A 76 -15.13 -7.34 -17.65
C THR A 76 -16.00 -8.61 -17.67
N GLY A 77 -16.86 -8.77 -16.67
CA GLY A 77 -17.83 -9.85 -16.60
C GLY A 77 -17.21 -11.25 -16.63
N ARG A 78 -17.92 -12.18 -17.28
CA ARG A 78 -17.51 -13.59 -17.39
C ARG A 78 -16.22 -13.75 -18.21
N GLU A 79 -16.08 -13.00 -19.28
CA GLU A 79 -14.92 -13.10 -20.18
C GLU A 79 -13.61 -12.75 -19.46
N GLY A 80 -13.60 -11.65 -18.68
CA GLY A 80 -12.44 -11.27 -17.86
C GLY A 80 -12.12 -12.28 -16.77
N MET A 81 -13.14 -12.89 -16.18
CA MET A 81 -12.96 -13.96 -15.20
C MET A 81 -12.33 -15.21 -15.84
N ASP A 82 -12.79 -15.60 -17.02
CA ASP A 82 -12.27 -16.75 -17.73
C ASP A 82 -10.84 -16.50 -18.25
N ALA A 83 -10.53 -15.27 -18.70
CA ALA A 83 -9.17 -14.86 -19.03
C ALA A 83 -8.21 -14.99 -17.82
N ALA A 84 -8.62 -14.51 -16.64
CA ALA A 84 -7.84 -14.64 -15.41
C ALA A 84 -7.64 -16.12 -15.02
N LYS A 85 -8.67 -16.97 -15.15
CA LYS A 85 -8.55 -18.42 -14.89
C LYS A 85 -7.56 -19.10 -15.84
N ARG A 86 -7.54 -18.73 -17.14
CA ARG A 86 -6.56 -19.28 -18.10
C ARG A 86 -5.12 -18.91 -17.74
N VAL A 87 -4.86 -17.65 -17.36
CA VAL A 87 -3.54 -17.23 -16.86
C VAL A 87 -3.14 -18.06 -15.64
N ARG A 88 -4.06 -18.21 -14.66
CA ARG A 88 -3.83 -18.99 -13.45
C ARG A 88 -3.48 -20.44 -13.75
N ALA A 89 -4.20 -21.08 -14.68
CA ALA A 89 -3.97 -22.47 -15.07
C ALA A 89 -2.60 -22.66 -15.73
N THR A 90 -2.22 -21.78 -16.67
CA THR A 90 -0.91 -21.82 -17.31
C THR A 90 0.24 -21.61 -16.30
N ALA A 91 0.09 -20.67 -15.36
CA ALA A 91 1.11 -20.47 -14.31
C ALA A 91 1.23 -21.69 -13.39
N ALA A 92 0.12 -22.31 -13.03
CA ALA A 92 0.09 -23.50 -12.19
C ALA A 92 0.78 -24.71 -12.85
N GLU A 93 0.53 -24.91 -14.14
CA GLU A 93 1.17 -25.96 -14.95
C GLU A 93 2.70 -25.75 -15.00
N LEU A 94 3.15 -24.55 -15.38
CA LEU A 94 4.58 -24.21 -15.48
C LEU A 94 5.32 -24.37 -14.15
N LEU A 95 4.67 -24.02 -13.03
CA LEU A 95 5.25 -24.08 -11.69
C LEU A 95 4.98 -25.39 -10.96
N ARG A 96 4.26 -26.35 -11.59
CA ARG A 96 3.90 -27.65 -11.05
C ARG A 96 3.24 -27.53 -9.67
N CYS A 97 2.10 -26.81 -9.62
CA CYS A 97 1.33 -26.60 -8.39
C CYS A 97 -0.18 -26.51 -8.68
N SER A 98 -0.97 -26.42 -7.62
CA SER A 98 -2.40 -26.16 -7.76
C SER A 98 -2.66 -24.74 -8.28
N GLY A 99 -3.68 -24.56 -9.12
CA GLY A 99 -4.15 -23.24 -9.51
C GLY A 99 -4.51 -22.35 -8.31
N ASP A 100 -4.97 -22.94 -7.21
CA ASP A 100 -5.29 -22.19 -5.99
C ASP A 100 -4.06 -21.69 -5.23
N GLU A 101 -2.86 -22.17 -5.55
CA GLU A 101 -1.59 -21.65 -5.01
C GLU A 101 -1.03 -20.48 -5.84
N ILE A 102 -1.71 -20.12 -6.94
CA ILE A 102 -1.36 -18.97 -7.78
C ILE A 102 -2.23 -17.77 -7.40
N PHE A 103 -1.58 -16.72 -6.97
CA PHE A 103 -2.18 -15.42 -6.70
C PHE A 103 -2.07 -14.54 -7.95
N LEU A 104 -3.17 -13.89 -8.33
CA LEU A 104 -3.22 -12.97 -9.47
C LEU A 104 -3.40 -11.53 -8.99
N ALA A 105 -2.71 -10.61 -9.63
CA ALA A 105 -2.96 -9.18 -9.50
C ALA A 105 -2.84 -8.50 -10.87
N SER A 106 -3.63 -7.47 -11.09
CA SER A 106 -3.66 -6.71 -12.34
C SER A 106 -3.77 -5.23 -12.05
N THR A 107 -3.21 -4.40 -12.93
CA THR A 107 -3.32 -2.93 -12.84
C THR A 107 -3.31 -2.31 -14.23
N GLY A 108 -4.02 -1.19 -14.41
CA GLY A 108 -4.10 -0.45 -15.68
C GLY A 108 -5.55 -0.13 -16.06
N VAL A 109 -5.86 -0.16 -17.34
CA VAL A 109 -7.14 0.26 -17.90
C VAL A 109 -8.31 -0.61 -17.39
N ILE A 110 -9.37 0.04 -16.91
CA ILE A 110 -10.65 -0.57 -16.50
C ILE A 110 -11.55 -0.75 -17.72
N GLY A 111 -12.40 -1.79 -17.72
CA GLY A 111 -13.37 -2.06 -18.79
C GLY A 111 -12.79 -2.78 -20.00
N VAL A 112 -11.53 -3.22 -19.93
CA VAL A 112 -10.87 -4.00 -21.00
C VAL A 112 -10.58 -5.41 -20.48
N VAL A 113 -10.96 -6.41 -21.26
CA VAL A 113 -10.65 -7.81 -20.96
C VAL A 113 -9.15 -8.05 -21.10
N LEU A 114 -8.57 -8.74 -20.13
CA LEU A 114 -7.15 -9.07 -20.14
C LEU A 114 -6.80 -9.85 -21.44
N PRO A 115 -5.82 -9.39 -22.21
CA PRO A 115 -5.30 -10.16 -23.36
C PRO A 115 -4.46 -11.35 -22.85
N ASP A 116 -5.15 -12.32 -22.26
CA ASP A 116 -4.56 -13.45 -21.53
C ASP A 116 -3.60 -14.30 -22.37
N LYS A 117 -3.82 -14.38 -23.70
CA LYS A 117 -2.91 -15.07 -24.59
C LYS A 117 -1.50 -14.46 -24.52
N LYS A 118 -1.38 -13.14 -24.53
CA LYS A 118 -0.07 -12.46 -24.40
C LYS A 118 0.61 -12.81 -23.07
N VAL A 119 -0.15 -12.81 -21.97
CA VAL A 119 0.39 -13.17 -20.66
C VAL A 119 0.87 -14.62 -20.66
N ARG A 120 0.05 -15.55 -21.15
CA ARG A 120 0.35 -16.99 -21.18
C ARG A 120 1.55 -17.32 -22.06
N ASP A 121 1.67 -16.68 -23.22
CA ASP A 121 2.79 -16.89 -24.16
C ASP A 121 4.14 -16.46 -23.54
N PHE A 122 4.17 -15.47 -22.65
CA PHE A 122 5.39 -14.96 -22.02
C PHE A 122 5.64 -15.45 -20.58
N LEU A 123 4.72 -16.20 -19.98
CA LEU A 123 4.94 -16.84 -18.68
C LEU A 123 6.16 -17.79 -18.66
N PRO A 124 6.42 -18.62 -19.69
CA PRO A 124 7.63 -19.45 -19.74
C PRO A 124 8.91 -18.62 -19.65
N ASP A 125 9.01 -17.49 -20.38
CA ASP A 125 10.16 -16.57 -20.30
C ASP A 125 10.28 -15.95 -18.89
N ALA A 126 9.18 -15.55 -18.28
CA ALA A 126 9.19 -15.06 -16.91
C ALA A 126 9.69 -16.11 -15.90
N VAL A 127 9.30 -17.38 -16.07
CA VAL A 127 9.78 -18.49 -15.22
C VAL A 127 11.28 -18.72 -15.42
N THR A 128 11.78 -18.70 -16.65
CA THR A 128 13.21 -18.89 -16.96
C THR A 128 14.09 -17.81 -16.35
N ARG A 129 13.58 -16.57 -16.24
CA ARG A 129 14.33 -15.42 -15.69
C ARG A 129 14.22 -15.25 -14.16
N LEU A 130 13.59 -16.18 -13.48
CA LEU A 130 13.46 -16.13 -12.02
C LEU A 130 14.84 -16.12 -11.34
N SER A 131 15.05 -15.13 -10.48
CA SER A 131 16.27 -15.03 -9.66
C SER A 131 16.00 -14.34 -8.33
N ASN A 132 16.90 -14.53 -7.35
CA ASN A 132 16.81 -13.81 -6.07
C ASN A 132 17.06 -12.31 -6.23
N GLY A 133 17.77 -11.88 -7.26
CA GLY A 133 18.00 -10.48 -7.64
C GLY A 133 16.88 -9.90 -8.52
N GLY A 134 15.94 -10.70 -9.00
CA GLY A 134 14.93 -10.30 -9.98
C GLY A 134 13.86 -9.32 -9.48
N VAL A 135 13.93 -8.93 -8.22
CA VAL A 135 12.98 -7.97 -7.61
C VAL A 135 13.00 -6.61 -8.32
N ASP A 136 14.13 -6.19 -8.84
CA ASP A 136 14.24 -4.95 -9.61
C ASP A 136 13.46 -5.04 -10.92
N ALA A 137 13.65 -6.10 -11.70
CA ALA A 137 12.88 -6.36 -12.92
C ALA A 137 11.38 -6.48 -12.64
N PHE A 138 10.99 -7.17 -11.55
CA PHE A 138 9.62 -7.27 -11.10
C PHE A 138 9.01 -5.89 -10.80
N SER A 139 9.74 -5.04 -10.07
CA SER A 139 9.27 -3.71 -9.68
C SER A 139 8.95 -2.82 -10.88
N HIS A 140 9.73 -2.90 -11.94
CA HIS A 140 9.47 -2.20 -13.21
C HIS A 140 8.28 -2.77 -13.99
N ALA A 141 8.05 -4.09 -13.90
CA ALA A 141 7.00 -4.77 -14.64
C ALA A 141 5.58 -4.49 -14.11
N ILE A 142 5.46 -3.97 -12.90
CA ILE A 142 4.15 -3.68 -12.29
C ILE A 142 3.75 -2.20 -12.33
N LEU A 143 4.62 -1.30 -12.82
CA LEU A 143 4.34 0.15 -12.89
C LEU A 143 3.27 0.47 -13.94
N THR A 144 2.56 1.59 -13.73
CA THR A 144 1.62 2.16 -14.72
C THR A 144 1.99 3.60 -15.04
N THR A 145 1.43 4.57 -14.34
CA THR A 145 1.73 6.00 -14.43
C THR A 145 2.88 6.42 -13.52
N ASP A 146 3.33 5.49 -12.68
CA ASP A 146 4.46 5.69 -11.76
C ASP A 146 5.71 6.22 -12.48
N VAL A 147 6.41 7.17 -11.86
CA VAL A 147 7.69 7.70 -12.34
C VAL A 147 8.80 6.67 -12.14
N GLY A 148 8.77 5.97 -11.01
CA GLY A 148 9.77 4.97 -10.70
C GLY A 148 9.31 3.84 -9.76
N PRO A 149 10.12 2.78 -9.63
CA PRO A 149 9.83 1.66 -8.75
C PRO A 149 9.92 2.07 -7.27
N LYS A 150 9.06 1.46 -6.45
CA LYS A 150 9.01 1.68 -5.01
C LYS A 150 9.42 0.41 -4.29
N LEU A 151 10.57 0.47 -3.61
CA LEU A 151 11.24 -0.66 -2.97
C LEU A 151 11.66 -0.25 -1.56
N ALA A 152 11.29 -1.06 -0.56
CA ALA A 152 11.71 -0.85 0.82
C ALA A 152 12.16 -2.17 1.44
N GLN A 153 13.05 -2.10 2.43
CA GLN A 153 13.50 -3.27 3.17
C GLN A 153 13.80 -2.93 4.63
N ALA A 154 13.61 -3.92 5.49
CA ALA A 154 14.03 -3.86 6.89
C ALA A 154 14.57 -5.21 7.35
N SER A 155 15.37 -5.20 8.40
CA SER A 155 15.80 -6.39 9.12
C SER A 155 15.10 -6.44 10.47
N PHE A 156 14.88 -7.65 10.99
CA PHE A 156 14.32 -7.91 12.32
C PHE A 156 15.03 -9.11 12.95
N THR A 157 14.85 -9.27 14.25
CA THR A 157 15.29 -10.45 14.98
C THR A 157 14.07 -11.25 15.45
N LEU A 158 14.05 -12.56 15.18
CA LEU A 158 12.97 -13.45 15.56
C LEU A 158 13.55 -14.80 16.02
N GLY A 159 13.31 -15.18 17.28
CA GLY A 159 13.88 -16.38 17.86
C GLY A 159 15.41 -16.41 17.82
N GLY A 160 16.07 -15.28 18.06
CA GLY A 160 17.53 -15.12 18.01
C GLY A 160 18.14 -15.11 16.60
N LYS A 161 17.34 -15.24 15.54
CA LYS A 161 17.79 -15.24 14.14
C LYS A 161 17.45 -13.93 13.45
N ARG A 162 18.40 -13.43 12.62
CA ARG A 162 18.20 -12.21 11.82
C ARG A 162 17.47 -12.53 10.53
N GLY A 163 16.25 -12.01 10.39
CA GLY A 163 15.42 -12.09 9.21
C GLY A 163 15.38 -10.78 8.42
N ARG A 164 14.76 -10.82 7.23
CA ARG A 164 14.58 -9.70 6.33
C ARG A 164 13.14 -9.59 5.87
N ILE A 165 12.70 -8.35 5.67
CA ILE A 165 11.47 -8.01 4.95
C ILE A 165 11.88 -7.17 3.74
N VAL A 166 11.33 -7.50 2.58
CA VAL A 166 11.45 -6.71 1.36
C VAL A 166 10.05 -6.45 0.84
N GLY A 167 9.74 -5.20 0.58
CA GLY A 167 8.48 -4.78 -0.01
C GLY A 167 8.69 -4.10 -1.35
N VAL A 168 7.76 -4.35 -2.27
CA VAL A 168 7.66 -3.70 -3.58
C VAL A 168 6.26 -3.15 -3.70
N ALA A 169 6.11 -1.90 -4.15
CA ALA A 169 4.81 -1.32 -4.41
C ALA A 169 4.78 -0.54 -5.73
N LYS A 170 3.57 -0.33 -6.25
CA LYS A 170 3.24 0.60 -7.31
C LYS A 170 2.00 1.38 -6.96
N GLY A 171 1.88 2.57 -7.50
CA GLY A 171 0.74 3.47 -7.37
C GLY A 171 1.17 4.92 -7.48
N ALA A 172 0.43 5.72 -8.24
CA ALA A 172 0.64 7.15 -8.43
C ALA A 172 -0.68 7.93 -8.56
N GLY A 173 -1.75 7.31 -9.08
CA GLY A 173 -3.11 7.86 -9.15
C GLY A 173 -4.16 6.86 -8.71
N MET A 174 -5.41 7.35 -8.51
CA MET A 174 -6.55 6.62 -7.95
C MET A 174 -6.20 6.07 -6.54
N ILE A 175 -5.62 6.91 -5.66
CA ILE A 175 -5.11 6.53 -4.33
C ILE A 175 -5.96 7.18 -3.23
N HIS A 176 -6.72 6.36 -2.48
CA HIS A 176 -7.51 6.80 -1.33
C HIS A 176 -7.67 5.67 -0.29
N PRO A 177 -7.80 5.95 1.03
CA PRO A 177 -8.00 4.95 2.08
C PRO A 177 -9.16 3.99 1.82
N ASN A 178 -9.13 2.85 2.47
CA ASN A 178 -9.92 1.63 2.26
C ASN A 178 -9.36 0.74 1.14
N MET A 179 -8.02 0.72 1.05
CA MET A 179 -7.23 0.05 0.02
C MET A 179 -7.41 0.73 -1.35
N ALA A 180 -6.55 1.70 -1.60
CA ALA A 180 -6.48 2.53 -2.80
C ALA A 180 -5.71 1.84 -3.94
N THR A 181 -5.71 2.39 -5.18
CA THR A 181 -5.08 1.81 -6.39
C THR A 181 -3.59 1.63 -6.24
N MET A 182 -3.25 0.70 -5.39
CA MET A 182 -1.88 0.28 -5.17
C MET A 182 -1.80 -1.24 -5.21
N LEU A 183 -0.71 -1.73 -5.71
CA LEU A 183 -0.29 -3.10 -5.50
C LEU A 183 0.96 -3.08 -4.63
N ALA A 184 0.94 -3.82 -3.53
CA ALA A 184 2.13 -4.03 -2.72
C ALA A 184 2.34 -5.52 -2.43
N PHE A 185 3.57 -5.95 -2.62
CA PHE A 185 4.00 -7.31 -2.37
C PHE A 185 5.14 -7.27 -1.36
N VAL A 186 4.90 -7.84 -0.19
CA VAL A 186 5.85 -7.87 0.91
C VAL A 186 6.27 -9.31 1.15
N MET A 187 7.56 -9.58 1.15
CA MET A 187 8.14 -10.89 1.34
C MET A 187 9.04 -10.91 2.56
N THR A 188 9.01 -12.02 3.31
CA THR A 188 9.91 -12.26 4.46
C THR A 188 10.34 -13.73 4.52
N ASP A 189 11.53 -13.95 5.04
CA ASP A 189 12.01 -15.31 5.33
C ASP A 189 11.54 -15.86 6.69
N ALA A 190 10.80 -15.08 7.49
CA ALA A 190 10.26 -15.50 8.76
C ALA A 190 9.39 -16.78 8.63
N ASN A 191 9.43 -17.63 9.65
CA ASN A 191 8.46 -18.70 9.82
C ASN A 191 7.33 -18.16 10.71
N VAL A 192 6.18 -17.83 10.10
CA VAL A 192 4.99 -17.23 10.74
C VAL A 192 3.75 -17.84 10.09
N ASP A 193 2.77 -18.25 10.87
CA ASP A 193 1.52 -18.79 10.33
C ASP A 193 0.65 -17.71 9.65
N ALA A 194 -0.25 -18.15 8.77
CA ALA A 194 -1.09 -17.25 7.97
C ALA A 194 -1.99 -16.34 8.84
N ALA A 195 -2.49 -16.85 9.98
CA ALA A 195 -3.37 -16.06 10.85
C ALA A 195 -2.61 -14.95 11.58
N ALA A 196 -1.38 -15.23 12.02
CA ALA A 196 -0.50 -14.22 12.62
C ALA A 196 -0.04 -13.19 11.56
N LEU A 197 0.30 -13.66 10.33
CA LEU A 197 0.59 -12.77 9.21
C LEU A 197 -0.59 -11.84 8.89
N GLN A 198 -1.83 -12.35 8.92
CA GLN A 198 -3.02 -11.54 8.66
C GLN A 198 -3.22 -10.44 9.71
N ARG A 199 -2.97 -10.73 11.00
CA ARG A 199 -3.03 -9.71 12.06
C ARG A 199 -1.94 -8.66 11.88
N ALA A 200 -0.70 -9.10 11.65
CA ALA A 200 0.44 -8.22 11.45
C ALA A 200 0.27 -7.31 10.23
N LEU A 201 -0.20 -7.88 9.11
CA LEU A 201 -0.47 -7.14 7.88
C LEU A 201 -1.57 -6.10 8.07
N LYS A 202 -2.66 -6.46 8.76
CA LYS A 202 -3.76 -5.51 9.02
C LYS A 202 -3.27 -4.30 9.81
N GLU A 203 -2.50 -4.51 10.87
CA GLU A 203 -1.91 -3.42 11.66
C GLU A 203 -0.99 -2.53 10.81
N ALA A 204 -0.10 -3.14 10.02
CA ALA A 204 0.82 -2.40 9.17
C ALA A 204 0.10 -1.58 8.10
N VAL A 205 -0.93 -2.15 7.46
CA VAL A 205 -1.75 -1.48 6.43
C VAL A 205 -2.55 -0.32 7.02
N ASP A 206 -3.14 -0.50 8.21
CA ASP A 206 -3.91 0.56 8.88
C ASP A 206 -3.03 1.79 9.21
N GLY A 207 -1.77 1.57 9.58
CA GLY A 207 -0.79 2.63 9.86
C GLY A 207 0.04 3.11 8.65
N SER A 208 -0.29 2.69 7.42
CA SER A 208 0.45 3.03 6.21
C SER A 208 -0.49 3.26 5.02
N PHE A 209 -0.78 2.24 4.23
CA PHE A 209 -1.56 2.33 2.99
C PHE A 209 -3.02 2.79 3.20
N ASN A 210 -3.62 2.54 4.37
CA ASN A 210 -4.93 3.09 4.72
C ASN A 210 -4.86 4.53 5.25
N SER A 211 -3.67 5.11 5.33
CA SER A 211 -3.42 6.47 5.81
C SER A 211 -2.79 7.36 4.74
N ILE A 212 -3.08 7.11 3.45
CA ILE A 212 -2.59 7.91 2.33
C ILE A 212 -3.71 8.29 1.37
N SER A 213 -3.58 9.43 0.68
CA SER A 213 -4.48 9.79 -0.43
C SER A 213 -3.75 10.65 -1.46
N VAL A 214 -3.96 10.36 -2.75
CA VAL A 214 -3.51 11.20 -3.87
C VAL A 214 -4.68 12.03 -4.40
N ASP A 215 -5.77 11.41 -4.80
CA ASP A 215 -6.89 12.06 -5.52
C ASP A 215 -8.28 11.80 -4.91
N GLY A 216 -8.36 10.94 -3.91
CA GLY A 216 -9.63 10.64 -3.23
C GLY A 216 -10.42 9.49 -3.84
N ASP A 217 -9.91 8.81 -4.88
CA ASP A 217 -10.58 7.71 -5.55
C ASP A 217 -10.03 6.34 -5.14
N THR A 218 -10.94 5.35 -4.99
CA THR A 218 -10.60 3.97 -4.62
C THR A 218 -10.69 3.02 -5.81
N SER A 219 -9.64 2.26 -6.07
CA SER A 219 -9.57 1.34 -7.20
C SER A 219 -10.33 0.05 -7.02
N THR A 220 -10.53 -0.62 -8.16
CA THR A 220 -11.11 -1.97 -8.31
C THR A 220 -10.12 -3.10 -8.00
N ASN A 221 -8.82 -2.82 -7.90
CA ASN A 221 -7.74 -3.83 -7.95
C ASN A 221 -6.83 -3.87 -6.72
N ASP A 222 -6.97 -2.95 -5.77
CA ASP A 222 -6.02 -2.80 -4.67
C ASP A 222 -5.75 -4.07 -3.91
N THR A 223 -4.47 -4.31 -3.69
CA THR A 223 -4.01 -5.52 -3.02
C THR A 223 -2.70 -5.27 -2.29
N VAL A 224 -2.66 -5.58 -1.02
CA VAL A 224 -1.42 -5.77 -0.26
C VAL A 224 -1.29 -7.23 0.09
N LEU A 225 -0.25 -7.88 -0.37
CA LEU A 225 0.07 -9.27 -0.10
C LEU A 225 1.34 -9.36 0.73
N LEU A 226 1.30 -10.11 1.84
CA LEU A 226 2.46 -10.48 2.65
C LEU A 226 2.69 -11.99 2.53
N MET A 227 3.91 -12.39 2.17
CA MET A 227 4.31 -13.79 2.05
C MET A 227 5.50 -14.09 2.96
N ALA A 228 5.48 -15.24 3.64
CA ALA A 228 6.53 -15.72 4.54
C ALA A 228 6.98 -17.12 4.12
N SER A 229 8.25 -17.26 3.69
CA SER A 229 8.79 -18.53 3.19
C SER A 229 9.18 -19.52 4.29
N GLY A 230 9.31 -19.08 5.54
CA GLY A 230 9.77 -19.93 6.65
C GLY A 230 11.26 -20.26 6.64
N LYS A 231 12.03 -19.79 5.66
CA LYS A 231 13.46 -20.13 5.47
C LYS A 231 14.39 -19.50 6.51
N LEU A 232 13.89 -18.64 7.38
CA LEU A 232 14.66 -18.19 8.56
C LEU A 232 14.89 -19.34 9.55
N GLY A 233 13.96 -20.33 9.60
CA GLY A 233 14.05 -21.49 10.49
C GLY A 233 13.92 -21.13 11.97
N ASN A 234 13.25 -20.02 12.28
CA ASN A 234 12.84 -19.68 13.64
C ASN A 234 11.71 -20.61 14.09
N VAL A 235 11.67 -20.90 15.38
CA VAL A 235 10.54 -21.59 15.99
C VAL A 235 9.42 -20.57 16.17
N TRP A 236 8.23 -20.87 15.62
CA TRP A 236 7.03 -20.08 15.81
C TRP A 236 6.13 -20.80 16.81
N PRO A 237 5.75 -20.16 17.93
CA PRO A 237 4.86 -20.83 18.88
C PRO A 237 3.48 -21.01 18.24
N PRO A 238 2.88 -22.21 18.30
CA PRO A 238 1.49 -22.39 17.86
C PRO A 238 0.55 -21.55 18.71
N ALA A 239 -0.55 -21.09 18.14
CA ALA A 239 -1.56 -20.23 18.77
C ALA A 239 -2.20 -20.85 20.04
N SER A 240 -2.00 -22.12 20.30
CA SER A 240 -2.61 -22.91 21.40
C SER A 240 -1.71 -23.15 22.61
N ALA A 241 -0.51 -22.57 22.71
CA ALA A 241 0.35 -22.77 23.88
C ALA A 241 -0.03 -21.85 25.06
N GLY A 242 -1.31 -21.76 25.38
CA GLY A 242 -1.86 -21.20 26.62
C GLY A 242 -1.93 -22.23 27.77
N GLY A 243 -0.95 -23.12 27.89
CA GLY A 243 -0.84 -24.11 28.96
C GLY A 243 0.44 -23.92 29.74
N ASP A 244 0.28 -23.68 31.04
CA ASP A 244 1.29 -23.52 32.05
C ASP A 244 2.35 -24.65 32.04
N ARG A 245 3.62 -24.33 31.81
CA ARG A 245 4.81 -25.07 32.29
C ARG A 245 6.07 -24.19 32.24
N GLY A 246 6.60 -24.01 33.43
CA GLY A 246 7.90 -23.65 33.94
C GLY A 246 8.96 -22.95 33.07
N ALA A 247 9.41 -21.82 33.58
CA ALA A 247 10.74 -21.20 33.57
C ALA A 247 11.69 -21.56 32.40
N ASP A 248 11.78 -20.75 31.44
CA ASP A 248 12.83 -20.17 30.59
C ASP A 248 12.27 -19.72 29.23
N ARG A 249 11.26 -18.88 29.28
CA ARG A 249 10.60 -18.33 28.08
C ARG A 249 11.13 -16.94 27.83
N LEU A 250 12.08 -16.81 26.90
CA LEU A 250 12.25 -15.58 26.14
C LEU A 250 10.84 -15.11 25.72
N LYS A 251 10.40 -13.95 26.21
CA LYS A 251 9.04 -13.44 26.10
C LYS A 251 8.56 -13.48 24.63
N PRO A 252 7.58 -14.32 24.25
CA PRO A 252 7.10 -14.40 22.86
C PRO A 252 6.61 -13.07 22.28
N ALA A 253 6.14 -12.16 23.15
CA ALA A 253 5.68 -10.84 22.80
C ALA A 253 6.80 -9.89 22.27
N ALA A 254 8.04 -10.03 22.75
CA ALA A 254 9.14 -9.15 22.34
C ALA A 254 9.65 -9.46 20.91
N THR A 255 9.60 -10.72 20.50
CA THR A 255 10.06 -11.17 19.17
C THR A 255 9.08 -10.79 18.06
N LEU A 256 7.77 -10.86 18.32
CA LEU A 256 6.74 -10.38 17.40
C LEU A 256 6.77 -8.88 17.22
N ALA A 257 7.07 -8.14 18.29
CA ALA A 257 7.14 -6.68 18.22
C ALA A 257 8.26 -6.20 17.27
N ASP A 258 9.39 -6.91 17.19
CA ASP A 258 10.49 -6.55 16.28
C ASP A 258 10.11 -6.79 14.82
N PHE A 259 9.52 -7.95 14.53
CA PHE A 259 8.94 -8.24 13.20
C PHE A 259 7.87 -7.22 12.82
N GLN A 260 6.94 -6.90 13.73
CA GLN A 260 5.88 -5.93 13.48
C GLN A 260 6.44 -4.53 13.22
N ARG A 261 7.44 -4.08 14.02
CA ARG A 261 8.12 -2.79 13.78
C ARG A 261 8.76 -2.73 12.40
N ALA A 262 9.46 -3.78 12.00
CA ALA A 262 10.10 -3.87 10.67
C ALA A 262 9.06 -3.88 9.54
N LEU A 263 7.96 -4.63 9.70
CA LEU A 263 6.85 -4.64 8.73
C LEU A 263 6.19 -3.27 8.62
N ASN A 264 5.91 -2.63 9.76
CA ASN A 264 5.33 -1.28 9.79
C ASN A 264 6.25 -0.24 9.13
N ALA A 265 7.57 -0.36 9.31
CA ALA A 265 8.55 0.52 8.67
C ALA A 265 8.53 0.35 7.14
N VAL A 266 8.63 -0.88 6.63
CA VAL A 266 8.59 -1.17 5.18
C VAL A 266 7.28 -0.65 4.56
N CYS A 267 6.13 -0.90 5.20
CA CYS A 267 4.85 -0.45 4.69
C CYS A 267 4.71 1.08 4.69
N ARG A 268 5.24 1.78 5.72
CA ARG A 268 5.25 3.26 5.76
C ARG A 268 6.16 3.86 4.70
N ASP A 269 7.35 3.30 4.50
CA ASP A 269 8.28 3.77 3.48
C ASP A 269 7.66 3.64 2.08
N LEU A 270 7.03 2.51 1.78
CA LEU A 270 6.31 2.30 0.51
C LEU A 270 5.12 3.25 0.36
N ALA A 271 4.34 3.46 1.41
CA ALA A 271 3.21 4.37 1.40
C ALA A 271 3.67 5.82 1.15
N TRP A 272 4.76 6.24 1.78
CA TRP A 272 5.37 7.55 1.53
C TRP A 272 5.84 7.69 0.08
N MET A 273 6.53 6.68 -0.47
CA MET A 273 6.97 6.68 -1.87
C MET A 273 5.79 6.78 -2.85
N ILE A 274 4.66 6.13 -2.55
CA ILE A 274 3.44 6.21 -3.37
C ILE A 274 2.91 7.64 -3.41
N VAL A 275 2.76 8.30 -2.25
CA VAL A 275 2.23 9.67 -2.19
C VAL A 275 3.19 10.67 -2.82
N ARG A 276 4.52 10.47 -2.59
CA ARG A 276 5.57 11.32 -3.18
C ARG A 276 5.60 11.22 -4.71
N ASP A 277 5.31 10.05 -5.24
CA ASP A 277 5.23 9.76 -6.68
C ASP A 277 3.80 9.98 -7.24
N GLY A 278 2.92 10.62 -6.47
CA GLY A 278 1.58 10.98 -6.92
C GLY A 278 1.59 11.74 -8.24
N GLU A 279 0.62 11.48 -9.12
CA GLU A 279 0.55 12.10 -10.45
C GLU A 279 0.64 13.63 -10.36
N GLY A 280 1.71 14.22 -10.88
CA GLY A 280 1.98 15.66 -10.83
C GLY A 280 2.34 16.21 -9.44
N ALA A 281 2.63 15.36 -8.46
CA ALA A 281 2.94 15.78 -7.10
C ALA A 281 4.33 16.44 -7.00
N THR A 282 4.38 17.55 -6.27
CA THR A 282 5.63 18.27 -5.95
C THR A 282 5.90 18.31 -4.45
N ARG A 283 4.85 18.15 -3.63
CA ARG A 283 4.91 18.22 -2.15
C ARG A 283 4.04 17.15 -1.51
N VAL A 284 4.44 16.73 -0.31
CA VAL A 284 3.70 15.80 0.54
C VAL A 284 3.29 16.50 1.82
N MET A 285 2.00 16.57 2.08
CA MET A 285 1.43 17.00 3.36
C MET A 285 1.41 15.81 4.32
N GLU A 286 2.08 15.97 5.46
CA GLU A 286 2.07 15.03 6.58
C GLU A 286 1.08 15.55 7.63
N LEU A 287 -0.20 15.18 7.50
CA LEU A 287 -1.27 15.67 8.36
C LEU A 287 -1.48 14.77 9.57
N GLU A 288 -1.18 15.29 10.75
CA GLU A 288 -1.61 14.72 12.02
C GLU A 288 -2.86 15.44 12.54
N VAL A 289 -3.93 14.70 12.76
CA VAL A 289 -5.08 15.16 13.53
C VAL A 289 -5.00 14.55 14.91
N ARG A 290 -5.06 15.38 15.96
CA ARG A 290 -5.03 14.95 17.36
C ARG A 290 -6.14 15.63 18.17
N GLY A 291 -6.28 15.23 19.43
CA GLY A 291 -7.28 15.83 20.30
C GLY A 291 -8.73 15.53 19.92
N ALA A 292 -8.99 14.52 19.06
CA ALA A 292 -10.33 14.11 18.70
C ALA A 292 -11.02 13.29 19.82
N ARG A 293 -12.34 13.34 19.87
CA ARG A 293 -13.13 12.57 20.86
C ARG A 293 -13.11 11.07 20.57
N THR A 294 -13.10 10.70 19.29
CA THR A 294 -13.07 9.29 18.82
C THR A 294 -12.12 9.16 17.65
N ASP A 295 -11.62 7.93 17.39
CA ASP A 295 -10.81 7.61 16.21
C ASP A 295 -11.59 7.87 14.90
N ARG A 296 -12.93 7.73 14.94
CA ARG A 296 -13.78 8.07 13.80
C ARG A 296 -13.72 9.55 13.49
N ASP A 297 -13.86 10.42 14.50
CA ASP A 297 -13.81 11.87 14.32
C ASP A 297 -12.43 12.30 13.82
N ALA A 298 -11.36 11.71 14.37
CA ALA A 298 -9.99 11.99 13.92
C ALA A 298 -9.81 11.65 12.42
N ARG A 299 -10.28 10.47 12.01
CA ARG A 299 -10.21 10.05 10.59
C ARG A 299 -11.05 10.91 9.67
N LEU A 300 -12.29 11.24 10.06
CA LEU A 300 -13.15 12.11 9.25
C LEU A 300 -12.51 13.48 9.03
N ALA A 301 -11.96 14.08 10.09
CA ALA A 301 -11.26 15.36 10.00
C ALA A 301 -10.03 15.28 9.09
N ALA A 302 -9.17 14.25 9.29
CA ALA A 302 -7.96 14.05 8.50
C ALA A 302 -8.27 13.88 7.01
N HIS A 303 -9.23 13.01 6.66
CA HIS A 303 -9.58 12.76 5.26
C HIS A 303 -10.22 13.98 4.60
N ALA A 304 -11.09 14.71 5.28
CA ALA A 304 -11.72 15.90 4.71
C ALA A 304 -10.69 16.98 4.34
N VAL A 305 -9.65 17.14 5.14
CA VAL A 305 -8.55 18.08 4.85
C VAL A 305 -7.65 17.52 3.75
N ALA A 306 -7.23 16.26 3.87
CA ALA A 306 -6.28 15.62 2.95
C ALA A 306 -6.78 15.47 1.51
N THR A 307 -8.11 15.35 1.32
CA THR A 307 -8.75 15.18 -0.01
C THR A 307 -9.38 16.46 -0.55
N SER A 308 -9.27 17.59 0.16
CA SER A 308 -9.83 18.85 -0.31
C SER A 308 -9.04 19.41 -1.49
N PRO A 309 -9.62 19.56 -2.69
CA PRO A 309 -8.92 20.16 -3.84
C PRO A 309 -8.37 21.54 -3.52
N LEU A 310 -9.10 22.37 -2.77
CA LEU A 310 -8.65 23.71 -2.37
C LEU A 310 -7.43 23.67 -1.44
N VAL A 311 -7.35 22.70 -0.53
CA VAL A 311 -6.16 22.50 0.31
C VAL A 311 -4.98 22.03 -0.52
N LYS A 312 -5.19 21.06 -1.42
CA LYS A 312 -4.14 20.48 -2.26
C LYS A 312 -3.57 21.50 -3.26
N THR A 313 -4.42 22.37 -3.84
CA THR A 313 -3.96 23.45 -4.74
C THR A 313 -3.23 24.56 -3.98
N ALA A 314 -3.64 24.90 -2.75
CA ALA A 314 -2.88 25.83 -1.91
C ALA A 314 -1.50 25.24 -1.57
N LEU A 315 -1.46 23.95 -1.23
CA LEU A 315 -0.20 23.25 -0.99
C LEU A 315 0.72 23.30 -2.21
N HIS A 316 0.18 23.11 -3.44
CA HIS A 316 0.92 23.23 -4.70
C HIS A 316 1.53 24.63 -4.87
N GLY A 317 0.76 25.66 -4.55
CA GLY A 317 1.22 27.05 -4.61
C GLY A 317 2.19 27.45 -3.50
N GLY A 318 2.45 26.57 -2.51
CA GLY A 318 3.24 26.93 -1.33
C GLY A 318 2.54 27.94 -0.42
N ASP A 319 1.21 28.08 -0.54
CA ASP A 319 0.36 28.99 0.21
C ASP A 319 -0.06 28.36 1.55
N PRO A 320 0.30 28.94 2.72
CA PRO A 320 -0.09 28.46 4.03
C PRO A 320 -1.57 28.74 4.35
N ASN A 321 -2.45 28.34 3.47
CA ASN A 321 -3.89 28.64 3.49
C ASN A 321 -4.63 27.83 4.56
N TRP A 322 -4.42 28.18 5.81
CA TRP A 322 -5.11 27.57 6.95
C TRP A 322 -6.64 27.74 6.87
N GLY A 323 -7.14 28.79 6.23
CA GLY A 323 -8.57 29.02 6.04
C GLY A 323 -9.22 27.89 5.22
N ARG A 324 -8.59 27.44 4.14
CA ARG A 324 -9.06 26.26 3.35
C ARG A 324 -9.01 24.97 4.17
N MET A 325 -8.02 24.80 5.04
CA MET A 325 -7.93 23.62 5.92
C MET A 325 -9.05 23.60 6.95
N LEU A 326 -9.35 24.75 7.59
CA LEU A 326 -10.47 24.86 8.54
C LEU A 326 -11.83 24.73 7.85
N ALA A 327 -12.00 25.27 6.64
CA ALA A 327 -13.22 25.07 5.84
C ALA A 327 -13.44 23.58 5.51
N ALA A 328 -12.37 22.86 5.15
CA ALA A 328 -12.42 21.43 4.92
C ALA A 328 -12.74 20.64 6.21
N LEU A 329 -12.14 21.01 7.33
CA LEU A 329 -12.47 20.48 8.64
C LEU A 329 -13.96 20.70 9.00
N GLY A 330 -14.47 21.91 8.77
CA GLY A 330 -15.86 22.27 9.10
C GLY A 330 -16.91 21.40 8.43
N ARG A 331 -16.64 20.90 7.19
CA ARG A 331 -17.52 19.99 6.45
C ARG A 331 -17.25 18.51 6.67
N SER A 332 -16.29 18.15 7.54
CA SER A 332 -15.81 16.77 7.71
C SER A 332 -16.83 15.80 8.32
N GLY A 333 -17.86 16.30 8.99
CA GLY A 333 -18.78 15.50 9.81
C GLY A 333 -18.16 15.02 11.14
N ALA A 334 -16.94 15.39 11.45
CA ALA A 334 -16.32 15.14 12.75
C ALA A 334 -16.94 16.04 13.83
N ARG A 335 -16.98 15.54 15.06
CA ARG A 335 -17.50 16.31 16.21
C ARG A 335 -16.37 17.02 16.93
N PHE A 336 -16.38 18.33 16.95
CA PHE A 336 -15.39 19.16 17.66
C PHE A 336 -15.98 20.51 18.09
N ASN A 337 -15.27 21.22 18.97
CA ASN A 337 -15.61 22.58 19.36
C ASN A 337 -14.67 23.55 18.63
N VAL A 338 -15.22 24.41 17.77
CA VAL A 338 -14.47 25.36 16.96
C VAL A 338 -13.52 26.25 17.79
N LYS A 339 -13.95 26.65 19.02
CA LYS A 339 -13.15 27.46 19.94
C LYS A 339 -11.97 26.74 20.59
N ARG A 340 -11.76 25.44 20.29
CA ARG A 340 -10.63 24.64 20.81
C ARG A 340 -9.71 24.16 19.71
N VAL A 341 -10.06 24.47 18.44
CA VAL A 341 -9.26 24.02 17.30
C VAL A 341 -7.98 24.83 17.22
N SER A 342 -6.86 24.14 17.07
CA SER A 342 -5.57 24.75 16.78
C SER A 342 -4.95 24.08 15.56
N LEU A 343 -4.22 24.85 14.76
CA LEU A 343 -3.55 24.39 13.55
C LEU A 343 -2.11 24.90 13.54
N ALA A 344 -1.17 24.02 13.26
CA ALA A 344 0.24 24.37 13.14
C ALA A 344 0.86 23.76 11.87
N ALA A 345 1.80 24.49 11.28
CA ALA A 345 2.67 24.01 10.21
C ALA A 345 4.12 23.93 10.75
N GLY A 346 4.60 22.71 10.98
CA GLY A 346 5.84 22.48 11.71
C GLY A 346 5.77 23.09 13.11
N ALA A 347 6.68 24.00 13.41
CA ALA A 347 6.73 24.72 14.71
C ALA A 347 5.88 26.01 14.72
N ILE A 348 5.22 26.36 13.62
CA ILE A 348 4.51 27.64 13.49
C ILE A 348 3.03 27.42 13.73
N THR A 349 2.49 28.02 14.78
CA THR A 349 1.05 28.05 15.04
C THR A 349 0.38 29.05 14.12
N LEU A 350 -0.55 28.57 13.30
CA LEU A 350 -1.33 29.37 12.35
C LEU A 350 -2.68 29.77 12.93
N VAL A 351 -3.28 28.88 13.72
CA VAL A 351 -4.58 29.07 14.39
C VAL A 351 -4.46 28.57 15.82
N SER A 352 -4.99 29.33 16.78
CA SER A 352 -5.05 28.96 18.19
C SER A 352 -6.46 29.22 18.71
N ASN A 353 -7.05 28.21 19.35
CA ASN A 353 -8.41 28.30 19.93
C ASN A 353 -9.49 28.83 18.96
N GLY A 354 -9.39 28.42 17.68
CA GLY A 354 -10.32 28.80 16.63
C GLY A 354 -10.10 30.19 16.02
N GLU A 355 -9.08 30.91 16.44
CA GLU A 355 -8.74 32.25 15.97
C GLU A 355 -7.36 32.28 15.31
N PRO A 356 -7.11 33.22 14.37
CA PRO A 356 -5.79 33.41 13.77
C PRO A 356 -4.73 33.69 14.84
N ALA A 357 -3.62 32.98 14.78
CA ALA A 357 -2.47 33.23 15.65
C ALA A 357 -1.58 34.35 15.09
N ASN A 358 -0.79 34.96 15.94
CA ASN A 358 0.22 35.93 15.49
C ASN A 358 1.48 35.19 15.00
N TYR A 359 1.73 35.20 13.69
CA TYR A 359 2.91 34.60 13.07
C TYR A 359 3.38 35.45 11.87
N ARG A 360 4.63 35.23 11.44
CA ARG A 360 5.13 35.90 10.24
C ARG A 360 4.82 35.04 9.01
N GLU A 361 4.12 35.61 8.05
CA GLU A 361 3.67 34.93 6.81
C GLU A 361 4.83 34.24 6.06
N LYS A 362 5.98 34.94 5.94
CA LYS A 362 7.18 34.38 5.28
C LYS A 362 7.72 33.11 5.94
N ASP A 363 7.54 32.95 7.25
CA ASP A 363 8.03 31.75 7.97
C ASP A 363 7.08 30.57 7.71
N ALA A 364 5.77 30.80 7.66
CA ALA A 364 4.79 29.83 7.27
C ALA A 364 4.98 29.40 5.81
N ALA A 365 5.13 30.35 4.88
CA ALA A 365 5.40 30.08 3.46
C ALA A 365 6.68 29.24 3.26
N ARG A 366 7.72 29.47 4.09
CA ARG A 366 8.94 28.63 4.06
C ARG A 366 8.67 27.17 4.41
N VAL A 367 7.72 26.88 5.32
CA VAL A 367 7.32 25.50 5.63
C VAL A 367 6.58 24.88 4.46
N PHE A 368 5.63 25.60 3.86
CA PHE A 368 4.84 25.13 2.73
C PHE A 368 5.66 25.02 1.42
N GLY A 369 6.80 25.67 1.32
CA GLY A 369 7.74 25.53 0.21
C GLY A 369 8.60 24.25 0.26
N ARG A 370 8.56 23.45 1.34
CA ARG A 370 9.32 22.21 1.48
C ARG A 370 8.65 21.06 0.72
N GLU A 371 9.43 20.03 0.41
CA GLU A 371 8.89 18.78 -0.13
C GLU A 371 7.97 18.07 0.88
N ARG A 372 8.35 18.07 2.17
CA ARG A 372 7.53 17.56 3.29
C ARG A 372 6.96 18.73 4.07
N VAL A 373 5.64 18.77 4.14
CA VAL A 373 4.89 19.84 4.84
C VAL A 373 4.16 19.22 6.04
N PRO A 374 4.75 19.28 7.24
CA PRO A 374 4.12 18.74 8.45
C PRO A 374 3.03 19.69 8.93
N ILE A 375 1.82 19.17 9.05
CA ILE A 375 0.63 19.88 9.53
C ILE A 375 0.09 19.16 10.76
N THR A 376 -0.15 19.88 11.83
CA THR A 376 -0.83 19.38 13.04
C THR A 376 -2.14 20.12 13.23
N LEU A 377 -3.24 19.37 13.23
CA LEU A 377 -4.58 19.87 13.51
C LEU A 377 -5.07 19.28 14.83
N ASP A 378 -5.18 20.14 15.86
CA ASP A 378 -5.64 19.75 17.19
C ASP A 378 -7.11 20.13 17.39
N LEU A 379 -7.97 19.17 17.67
CA LEU A 379 -9.40 19.38 17.89
C LEU A 379 -9.76 19.71 19.36
N GLY A 380 -8.79 19.61 20.29
CA GLY A 380 -8.92 20.02 21.68
C GLY A 380 -10.00 19.31 22.51
N GLY A 381 -10.54 18.17 22.04
CA GLY A 381 -11.72 17.51 22.62
C GLY A 381 -11.49 16.12 23.21
N GLY A 382 -10.31 15.50 23.04
CA GLY A 382 -10.06 14.12 23.46
C GLY A 382 -8.61 13.67 23.27
N LYS A 383 -8.42 12.36 23.13
CA LYS A 383 -7.08 11.73 22.98
C LYS A 383 -6.90 10.98 21.66
N ALA A 384 -7.98 10.82 20.88
CA ALA A 384 -7.91 10.10 19.63
C ALA A 384 -7.10 10.86 18.58
N ARG A 385 -6.44 10.11 17.68
CA ARG A 385 -5.54 10.64 16.67
C ARG A 385 -5.76 9.95 15.33
N ALA A 386 -5.41 10.66 14.26
CA ALA A 386 -5.28 10.10 12.92
C ALA A 386 -4.10 10.75 12.21
N PHE A 387 -3.47 10.00 11.31
CA PHE A 387 -2.40 10.49 10.46
C PHE A 387 -2.75 10.19 9.01
N VAL A 388 -2.51 11.13 8.09
CA VAL A 388 -2.71 10.95 6.66
C VAL A 388 -1.60 11.65 5.90
N LEU A 389 -1.00 10.93 4.95
CA LEU A 389 -0.15 11.51 3.92
C LEU A 389 -1.01 11.87 2.71
N SER A 390 -0.86 13.07 2.18
CA SER A 390 -1.48 13.49 0.92
C SER A 390 -0.49 14.35 0.13
N CYS A 391 -0.58 14.32 -1.20
CA CYS A 391 0.21 15.21 -2.04
C CYS A 391 -0.58 16.46 -2.42
N ASP A 392 0.12 17.45 -2.95
CA ASP A 392 -0.45 18.61 -3.64
C ASP A 392 -1.18 18.21 -4.94
N MET A 393 -1.84 19.16 -5.56
CA MET A 393 -2.51 18.99 -6.84
C MET A 393 -2.26 20.23 -7.71
N GLY A 394 -1.54 20.03 -8.77
CA GLY A 394 -1.19 21.06 -9.76
C GLY A 394 -1.73 20.76 -11.15
N HIS A 395 -1.30 21.55 -12.14
CA HIS A 395 -1.71 21.42 -13.54
C HIS A 395 -1.33 20.07 -14.14
N ASP A 396 -0.18 19.52 -13.74
CA ASP A 396 0.31 18.23 -14.25
C ASP A 396 -0.62 17.07 -13.92
N TYR A 397 -1.32 17.09 -12.76
CA TYR A 397 -2.34 16.10 -12.44
C TYR A 397 -3.47 16.10 -13.48
N ILE A 398 -3.94 17.29 -13.88
CA ILE A 398 -5.01 17.42 -14.86
C ILE A 398 -4.52 16.98 -16.23
N SER A 399 -3.34 17.45 -16.67
CA SER A 399 -2.76 17.07 -17.96
C SER A 399 -2.56 15.56 -18.10
N LEU A 400 -1.99 14.91 -17.08
CA LEU A 400 -1.79 13.47 -17.10
C LEU A 400 -3.12 12.69 -17.20
N ASN A 401 -4.17 13.14 -16.50
CA ASN A 401 -5.45 12.43 -16.46
C ASN A 401 -6.38 12.75 -17.65
N THR A 402 -6.14 13.83 -18.38
CA THR A 402 -6.85 14.11 -19.64
C THR A 402 -6.26 13.32 -20.81
N ASP A 403 -4.96 13.03 -20.77
CA ASP A 403 -4.25 12.35 -21.86
C ASP A 403 -4.15 10.82 -21.66
N TYR A 404 -4.35 10.33 -20.45
CA TYR A 404 -4.25 8.91 -20.09
C TYR A 404 -5.62 8.30 -19.84
N ARG A 405 -5.94 7.25 -20.60
CA ARG A 405 -7.12 6.41 -20.32
C ARG A 405 -6.76 5.36 -19.26
N SER A 406 -7.31 5.53 -18.08
CA SER A 406 -7.20 4.56 -16.98
C SER A 406 -8.35 3.54 -16.98
#